data_41f2b4d417bbec5c74344c4ad36e6dc2
#
_entry.id   41f2b4d417bbec5c74344c4ad36e6dc2
#
_cell.length_a   1.000
_cell.length_b   1.000
_cell.length_c   1.000
_cell.angle_alpha   90.00
_cell.angle_beta   90.00
_cell.angle_gamma   90.00
#
_symmetry.space_group_name_H-M   'P 1'
#
loop_
_entity.id
_entity.type
_entity.pdbx_description
1 polymer ?
#
loop_
_entity_poly.entity_id
_entity_poly.type
_entity_poly.pdbx_seq_one_letter_code
_entity_poly.pdbx_strand_id
1 'polypeptide(L)'
;MTADTRWTRRDFLSTAAVGMIGLGISGSSAEADERFAYIGTYTNAGKSEGIYRLFLNTATGAMRIDGVAAKSADPSFLALHPNGRVLYAVNELESFGGKPTGAVSAFAITRESGALTPLNQLPSHGKAPCYVSVDHTGRTVLVANYVSGTIATFPVRQDGALGDARAIVQHTGKGPNAERQEGPHAHCIITDPDNRHVIAADLGVDGVLVYRFDEKTGEMSTVGNKVATKPGAGPRHLAFHPAGRFLYVINELDSTLVVYKYDGGRGALEQVQVTAASPGGAAKNFPADLHVGPTGRFLYGSNRGDNTIAVFAIDPASGQLTAMQQVSTGGDWPRNFAFDPTGRFLLVANQRSDSILSFRVDAETGRLTPSGEKVEVASPVCIRFR
;
A
#
# COMPACT_ATOMS: atom_id res chain seq x y z
N MET A 1 -7.20 -37.29 -32.94
CA MET A 1 -7.97 -37.72 -31.76
C MET A 1 -7.11 -37.46 -30.57
N THR A 2 -7.29 -36.31 -29.97
CA THR A 2 -6.57 -35.85 -28.76
C THR A 2 -7.60 -35.63 -27.68
N ALA A 3 -7.50 -36.39 -26.61
CA ALA A 3 -8.41 -36.35 -25.47
C ALA A 3 -8.04 -35.20 -24.53
N ASP A 4 -9.01 -34.35 -24.30
CA ASP A 4 -9.03 -33.23 -23.36
C ASP A 4 -9.33 -33.78 -21.95
N THR A 5 -8.40 -33.65 -21.02
CA THR A 5 -8.58 -34.05 -19.59
C THR A 5 -8.77 -32.83 -18.72
N ARG A 6 -10.02 -32.44 -18.48
CA ARG A 6 -10.42 -31.48 -17.47
C ARG A 6 -10.45 -32.13 -16.09
N TRP A 7 -9.65 -31.60 -15.16
CA TRP A 7 -9.71 -32.00 -13.76
C TRP A 7 -10.88 -31.30 -13.06
N THR A 8 -11.80 -32.07 -12.46
CA THR A 8 -12.93 -31.59 -11.65
C THR A 8 -12.63 -31.77 -10.16
N ARG A 9 -13.17 -30.85 -9.33
CA ARG A 9 -12.99 -30.70 -7.87
C ARG A 9 -13.62 -31.80 -7.01
N ARG A 10 -13.58 -33.08 -7.35
CA ARG A 10 -14.38 -34.10 -6.63
C ARG A 10 -13.66 -35.39 -6.20
N ASP A 11 -12.35 -35.47 -6.26
CA ASP A 11 -11.65 -36.72 -5.86
C ASP A 11 -10.71 -36.51 -4.67
N PHE A 12 -11.27 -36.18 -3.51
CA PHE A 12 -10.56 -36.29 -2.24
C PHE A 12 -11.55 -36.63 -1.12
N LEU A 13 -12.01 -37.86 -1.08
CA LEU A 13 -12.56 -38.49 0.15
C LEU A 13 -12.47 -40.02 0.04
N SER A 14 -11.82 -40.54 1.03
CA SER A 14 -11.78 -41.91 1.55
C SER A 14 -10.46 -42.66 1.38
N THR A 15 -9.75 -42.79 2.50
CA THR A 15 -9.48 -44.11 3.10
C THR A 15 -8.94 -43.92 4.52
N ALA A 16 -9.70 -44.40 5.48
CA ALA A 16 -9.29 -44.54 6.87
C ALA A 16 -8.49 -45.82 7.02
N ALA A 17 -7.32 -45.73 7.72
CA ALA A 17 -6.67 -46.89 8.32
C ALA A 17 -6.08 -46.50 9.69
N VAL A 18 -6.46 -47.24 10.69
CA VAL A 18 -6.10 -47.20 12.12
C VAL A 18 -4.70 -47.75 12.30
N GLY A 19 -3.88 -47.10 13.17
CA GLY A 19 -2.57 -47.65 13.60
C GLY A 19 -1.75 -46.76 14.52
N MET A 20 -1.94 -46.97 15.84
CA MET A 20 -1.01 -46.87 16.99
C MET A 20 0.07 -45.78 17.13
N ILE A 21 -0.13 -44.99 18.18
CA ILE A 21 0.79 -44.52 19.27
C ILE A 21 2.28 -44.39 18.92
N GLY A 22 2.73 -43.15 18.84
CA GLY A 22 4.09 -42.74 18.99
C GLY A 22 4.13 -41.38 19.63
N LEU A 23 4.58 -41.27 20.88
CA LEU A 23 4.98 -40.02 21.53
C LEU A 23 6.07 -39.33 20.69
N GLY A 24 5.77 -38.21 20.10
CA GLY A 24 6.70 -37.47 19.25
C GLY A 24 6.36 -35.99 19.24
N ILE A 25 6.93 -35.27 20.19
CA ILE A 25 7.40 -33.86 20.11
C ILE A 25 6.46 -32.89 19.39
N SER A 26 5.66 -32.18 20.16
CA SER A 26 4.93 -30.95 19.80
C SER A 26 5.92 -29.79 19.54
N GLY A 27 6.43 -29.70 18.32
CA GLY A 27 7.33 -28.63 17.89
C GLY A 27 6.91 -27.93 16.59
N SER A 28 5.76 -28.27 15.97
CA SER A 28 5.51 -27.83 14.60
C SER A 28 4.30 -26.90 14.39
N SER A 29 3.53 -26.56 15.43
CA SER A 29 2.35 -25.69 15.23
C SER A 29 2.64 -24.19 15.29
N ALA A 30 3.70 -23.77 15.97
CA ALA A 30 4.03 -22.35 16.16
C ALA A 30 4.61 -21.68 14.88
N GLU A 31 5.39 -22.41 14.07
CA GLU A 31 5.95 -21.89 12.82
C GLU A 31 4.91 -21.79 11.68
N ALA A 32 3.90 -22.64 11.68
CA ALA A 32 2.85 -22.62 10.65
C ALA A 32 1.97 -21.35 10.69
N ASP A 33 1.88 -20.70 11.85
CA ASP A 33 1.08 -19.49 12.06
C ASP A 33 1.89 -18.20 12.02
N GLU A 34 3.21 -18.25 11.88
CA GLU A 34 4.05 -17.05 11.82
C GLU A 34 4.12 -16.49 10.40
N ARG A 35 3.89 -15.19 10.27
CA ARG A 35 4.07 -14.41 9.04
C ARG A 35 4.96 -13.22 9.34
N PHE A 36 5.67 -12.71 8.33
CA PHE A 36 6.47 -11.53 8.55
C PHE A 36 6.16 -10.41 7.56
N ALA A 37 6.42 -9.19 8.01
CA ALA A 37 6.30 -7.97 7.23
C ALA A 37 7.61 -7.20 7.26
N TYR A 38 7.86 -6.42 6.21
CA TYR A 38 8.87 -5.37 6.18
C TYR A 38 8.24 -4.04 6.60
N ILE A 39 8.99 -3.30 7.41
CA ILE A 39 8.59 -1.99 7.93
C ILE A 39 9.50 -0.94 7.34
N GLY A 40 8.93 -0.06 6.53
CA GLY A 40 9.59 1.15 6.06
C GLY A 40 9.51 2.26 7.11
N THR A 41 10.56 3.06 7.22
CA THR A 41 10.69 4.07 8.27
C THR A 41 11.26 5.37 7.72
N TYR A 42 11.15 6.47 8.48
CA TYR A 42 11.99 7.64 8.29
C TYR A 42 13.25 7.53 9.14
N THR A 43 14.40 7.78 8.52
CA THR A 43 15.72 7.70 9.16
C THR A 43 16.33 9.07 9.45
N ASN A 44 15.81 10.14 8.85
CA ASN A 44 16.32 11.50 8.93
C ASN A 44 16.38 12.09 10.33
N ALA A 45 15.57 11.57 11.27
CA ALA A 45 15.62 11.94 12.69
C ALA A 45 16.70 11.18 13.51
N GLY A 46 17.46 10.29 12.85
CA GLY A 46 18.57 9.53 13.49
C GLY A 46 18.12 8.39 14.43
N LYS A 47 16.81 8.10 14.53
CA LYS A 47 16.29 7.06 15.42
C LYS A 47 16.15 5.69 14.71
N SER A 48 16.07 5.66 13.39
CA SER A 48 15.92 4.47 12.58
C SER A 48 17.11 4.28 11.64
N GLU A 49 17.40 3.03 11.27
CA GLU A 49 18.49 2.67 10.35
C GLU A 49 17.99 2.26 8.96
N GLY A 50 16.68 2.13 8.73
CA GLY A 50 16.15 1.74 7.43
C GLY A 50 14.93 0.84 7.47
N ILE A 51 15.01 -0.33 6.82
CA ILE A 51 13.91 -1.30 6.72
C ILE A 51 14.05 -2.32 7.85
N TYR A 52 12.98 -2.50 8.63
CA TYR A 52 12.94 -3.50 9.70
C TYR A 52 12.09 -4.71 9.29
N ARG A 53 12.27 -5.83 10.00
CA ARG A 53 11.42 -7.00 9.88
C ARG A 53 10.60 -7.20 11.15
N LEU A 54 9.30 -7.43 10.97
CA LEU A 54 8.34 -7.73 12.01
C LEU A 54 7.75 -9.11 11.77
N PHE A 55 7.67 -9.93 12.79
CA PHE A 55 6.92 -11.19 12.79
C PHE A 55 5.60 -11.03 13.49
N LEU A 56 4.56 -11.64 12.93
CA LEU A 56 3.21 -11.71 13.44
C LEU A 56 2.79 -13.18 13.60
N ASN A 57 2.38 -13.56 14.79
CA ASN A 57 1.64 -14.80 14.98
C ASN A 57 0.18 -14.59 14.57
N THR A 58 -0.24 -15.22 13.47
CA THR A 58 -1.58 -15.03 12.90
C THR A 58 -2.69 -15.75 13.65
N ALA A 59 -2.38 -16.59 14.66
CA ALA A 59 -3.36 -17.18 15.56
C ALA A 59 -3.68 -16.25 16.74
N THR A 60 -2.65 -15.62 17.32
CA THR A 60 -2.78 -14.83 18.55
C THR A 60 -2.80 -13.33 18.31
N GLY A 61 -2.12 -12.84 17.28
CA GLY A 61 -1.84 -11.42 17.01
C GLY A 61 -0.55 -10.93 17.66
N ALA A 62 0.19 -11.78 18.36
CA ALA A 62 1.47 -11.44 18.99
C ALA A 62 2.50 -11.03 17.95
N MET A 63 3.26 -9.98 18.26
CA MET A 63 4.23 -9.38 17.35
C MET A 63 5.62 -9.33 17.98
N ARG A 64 6.66 -9.43 17.15
CA ARG A 64 8.05 -9.17 17.56
C ARG A 64 8.84 -8.50 16.44
N ILE A 65 9.73 -7.59 16.78
CA ILE A 65 10.69 -7.02 15.84
C ILE A 65 11.93 -7.91 15.80
N ASP A 66 12.40 -8.19 14.58
CA ASP A 66 13.58 -9.04 14.33
C ASP A 66 14.80 -8.20 13.89
N GLY A 67 14.75 -6.89 14.11
CA GLY A 67 15.83 -5.97 13.81
C GLY A 67 15.80 -5.39 12.39
N VAL A 68 16.95 -4.82 12.00
CA VAL A 68 17.15 -4.15 10.70
C VAL A 68 17.35 -5.21 9.61
N ALA A 69 16.43 -5.25 8.65
CA ALA A 69 16.52 -6.13 7.48
C ALA A 69 17.44 -5.54 6.40
N ALA A 70 17.45 -4.22 6.24
CA ALA A 70 18.38 -3.50 5.37
C ALA A 70 18.57 -2.07 5.85
N LYS A 71 19.82 -1.58 5.84
CA LYS A 71 20.10 -0.15 6.00
C LYS A 71 19.73 0.58 4.72
N SER A 72 18.95 1.64 4.87
CA SER A 72 18.45 2.45 3.73
C SER A 72 18.06 3.83 4.24
N ALA A 73 18.34 4.87 3.49
CA ALA A 73 17.95 6.23 3.86
C ALA A 73 16.48 6.47 3.51
N ASP A 74 15.69 6.87 4.48
CA ASP A 74 14.26 7.19 4.37
C ASP A 74 13.46 6.24 3.46
N PRO A 75 13.45 4.90 3.72
CA PRO A 75 12.66 3.94 2.95
C PRO A 75 11.19 4.05 3.34
N SER A 76 10.56 5.19 3.03
CA SER A 76 9.25 5.57 3.56
C SER A 76 8.09 4.80 2.95
N PHE A 77 8.26 4.17 1.78
CA PHE A 77 7.26 3.31 1.17
C PHE A 77 7.88 2.10 0.49
N LEU A 78 7.22 0.96 0.62
CA LEU A 78 7.71 -0.33 0.18
C LEU A 78 6.69 -1.00 -0.75
N ALA A 79 7.17 -1.79 -1.71
CA ALA A 79 6.34 -2.65 -2.54
C ALA A 79 7.01 -4.00 -2.75
N LEU A 80 6.25 -5.09 -2.63
CA LEU A 80 6.71 -6.43 -2.96
C LEU A 80 6.45 -6.74 -4.43
N HIS A 81 7.43 -7.34 -5.08
CA HIS A 81 7.21 -7.96 -6.38
C HIS A 81 6.16 -9.08 -6.25
N PRO A 82 5.24 -9.28 -7.22
CA PRO A 82 4.20 -10.33 -7.15
C PRO A 82 4.73 -11.75 -6.89
N ASN A 83 5.99 -12.06 -7.30
CA ASN A 83 6.61 -13.36 -7.03
C ASN A 83 7.15 -13.52 -5.60
N GLY A 84 7.08 -12.47 -4.74
CA GLY A 84 7.55 -12.48 -3.36
C GLY A 84 9.06 -12.61 -3.17
N ARG A 85 9.88 -12.37 -4.22
CA ARG A 85 11.35 -12.52 -4.17
C ARG A 85 12.12 -11.21 -4.18
N VAL A 86 11.45 -10.08 -4.40
CA VAL A 86 12.09 -8.75 -4.45
C VAL A 86 11.23 -7.77 -3.68
N LEU A 87 11.88 -6.91 -2.93
CA LEU A 87 11.32 -5.74 -2.27
C LEU A 87 11.85 -4.48 -2.95
N TYR A 88 10.96 -3.56 -3.29
CA TYR A 88 11.31 -2.23 -3.74
C TYR A 88 10.99 -1.21 -2.65
N ALA A 89 11.85 -0.21 -2.51
CA ALA A 89 11.68 0.88 -1.57
C ALA A 89 11.95 2.22 -2.26
N VAL A 90 11.12 3.21 -2.01
CA VAL A 90 11.54 4.59 -2.28
C VAL A 90 12.58 5.01 -1.24
N ASN A 91 13.44 5.96 -1.60
CA ASN A 91 14.25 6.72 -0.66
C ASN A 91 13.78 8.16 -0.76
N GLU A 92 12.97 8.60 0.20
CA GLU A 92 12.27 9.89 0.22
C GLU A 92 13.25 11.04 0.49
N LEU A 93 14.17 11.24 -0.45
CA LEU A 93 15.27 12.22 -0.39
C LEU A 93 15.03 13.35 -1.40
N GLU A 94 15.55 14.52 -1.11
CA GLU A 94 15.58 15.63 -2.08
C GLU A 94 16.86 15.69 -2.90
N SER A 95 17.91 14.96 -2.49
CA SER A 95 19.18 14.85 -3.20
C SER A 95 19.72 13.44 -3.17
N PHE A 96 20.10 12.91 -4.32
CA PHE A 96 20.74 11.59 -4.47
C PHE A 96 21.83 11.68 -5.55
N GLY A 97 23.04 11.20 -5.21
CA GLY A 97 24.19 11.26 -6.12
C GLY A 97 24.55 12.67 -6.58
N GLY A 98 24.34 13.68 -5.74
CA GLY A 98 24.61 15.10 -6.06
C GLY A 98 23.58 15.73 -7.02
N LYS A 99 22.47 15.05 -7.35
CA LYS A 99 21.40 15.54 -8.21
C LYS A 99 20.13 15.84 -7.38
N PRO A 100 19.27 16.80 -7.82
CA PRO A 100 18.02 17.15 -7.14
C PRO A 100 16.94 16.08 -7.41
N THR A 101 17.10 14.89 -6.85
CA THR A 101 16.21 13.74 -7.00
C THR A 101 16.30 12.87 -5.75
N GLY A 102 15.26 12.13 -5.43
CA GLY A 102 15.35 11.00 -4.51
C GLY A 102 15.80 9.73 -5.23
N ALA A 103 15.59 8.59 -4.62
CA ALA A 103 16.00 7.31 -5.19
C ALA A 103 14.91 6.22 -5.04
N VAL A 104 15.09 5.15 -5.77
CA VAL A 104 14.35 3.89 -5.64
C VAL A 104 15.34 2.74 -5.58
N SER A 105 15.17 1.88 -4.58
CA SER A 105 16.05 0.74 -4.28
C SER A 105 15.35 -0.58 -4.53
N ALA A 106 16.09 -1.58 -5.02
CA ALA A 106 15.66 -2.96 -5.14
C ALA A 106 16.48 -3.86 -4.22
N PHE A 107 15.81 -4.81 -3.54
CA PHE A 107 16.41 -5.79 -2.65
C PHE A 107 15.92 -7.19 -2.98
N ALA A 108 16.84 -8.14 -3.18
CA ALA A 108 16.49 -9.55 -3.25
C ALA A 108 16.08 -10.06 -1.85
N ILE A 109 15.05 -10.90 -1.81
CA ILE A 109 14.56 -11.52 -0.59
C ILE A 109 15.01 -12.98 -0.55
N THR A 110 15.79 -13.36 0.44
CA THR A 110 16.11 -14.76 0.71
C THR A 110 14.85 -15.49 1.15
N ARG A 111 14.52 -16.58 0.45
CA ARG A 111 13.22 -17.26 0.60
C ARG A 111 12.98 -17.76 2.03
N GLU A 112 13.98 -18.39 2.60
CA GLU A 112 13.91 -19.08 3.89
C GLU A 112 13.92 -18.09 5.07
N SER A 113 14.83 -17.12 5.01
CA SER A 113 15.06 -16.19 6.12
C SER A 113 14.36 -14.85 5.99
N GLY A 114 13.90 -14.45 4.79
CA GLY A 114 13.41 -13.10 4.53
C GLY A 114 14.51 -12.02 4.61
N ALA A 115 15.79 -12.40 4.62
CA ALA A 115 16.88 -11.43 4.61
C ALA A 115 16.91 -10.65 3.29
N LEU A 116 17.23 -9.36 3.37
CA LEU A 116 17.33 -8.46 2.23
C LEU A 116 18.77 -8.30 1.77
N THR A 117 19.01 -8.49 0.47
CA THR A 117 20.29 -8.22 -0.18
C THR A 117 20.09 -7.12 -1.22
N PRO A 118 20.82 -5.99 -1.15
CA PRO A 118 20.70 -4.93 -2.16
C PRO A 118 21.02 -5.45 -3.56
N LEU A 119 20.16 -5.10 -4.53
CA LEU A 119 20.41 -5.37 -5.96
C LEU A 119 20.96 -4.13 -6.63
N ASN A 120 20.18 -3.04 -6.62
CA ASN A 120 20.62 -1.74 -7.11
C ASN A 120 19.76 -0.61 -6.54
N GLN A 121 20.20 0.63 -6.78
CA GLN A 121 19.52 1.85 -6.44
C GLN A 121 19.66 2.84 -7.61
N LEU A 122 18.55 3.45 -8.04
CA LEU A 122 18.49 4.39 -9.15
C LEU A 122 17.85 5.71 -8.71
N PRO A 123 18.15 6.85 -9.41
CA PRO A 123 17.41 8.09 -9.21
C PRO A 123 15.92 7.89 -9.50
N SER A 124 15.04 8.46 -8.67
CA SER A 124 13.58 8.40 -8.87
C SER A 124 13.04 9.39 -9.90
N HIS A 125 13.90 10.23 -10.46
CA HIS A 125 13.59 11.31 -11.41
C HIS A 125 12.66 12.40 -10.85
N GLY A 126 12.71 12.61 -9.55
CA GLY A 126 12.02 13.67 -8.83
C GLY A 126 12.43 13.68 -7.36
N LYS A 127 12.14 14.77 -6.67
CA LYS A 127 12.44 14.93 -5.25
C LYS A 127 11.36 14.27 -4.37
N ALA A 128 11.79 13.72 -3.25
CA ALA A 128 10.94 13.09 -2.23
C ALA A 128 9.95 12.06 -2.81
N PRO A 129 10.44 10.94 -3.39
CA PRO A 129 9.56 9.84 -3.79
C PRO A 129 8.89 9.27 -2.54
N CYS A 130 7.55 9.28 -2.51
CA CYS A 130 6.75 8.89 -1.34
C CYS A 130 5.89 7.65 -1.57
N TYR A 131 5.84 7.13 -2.80
CA TYR A 131 5.07 5.95 -3.15
C TYR A 131 5.77 5.10 -4.20
N VAL A 132 5.74 3.78 -4.00
CA VAL A 132 6.18 2.80 -4.98
C VAL A 132 5.14 1.69 -5.09
N SER A 133 4.87 1.26 -6.31
CA SER A 133 4.07 0.06 -6.59
C SER A 133 4.73 -0.78 -7.68
N VAL A 134 4.21 -1.98 -7.87
CA VAL A 134 4.64 -2.90 -8.94
C VAL A 134 3.40 -3.26 -9.74
N ASP A 135 3.50 -3.26 -11.04
CA ASP A 135 2.43 -3.70 -11.91
C ASP A 135 2.08 -5.18 -11.70
N HIS A 136 0.90 -5.63 -12.10
CA HIS A 136 0.43 -6.99 -11.84
C HIS A 136 1.29 -8.09 -12.47
N THR A 137 2.02 -7.77 -13.55
CA THR A 137 2.95 -8.73 -14.20
C THR A 137 4.32 -8.78 -13.50
N GLY A 138 4.63 -7.84 -12.64
CA GLY A 138 5.95 -7.70 -12.01
C GLY A 138 7.03 -7.14 -12.92
N ARG A 139 6.68 -6.65 -14.09
CA ARG A 139 7.67 -6.14 -15.08
C ARG A 139 8.02 -4.69 -14.90
N THR A 140 7.19 -3.93 -14.19
CA THR A 140 7.35 -2.48 -14.06
C THR A 140 7.13 -2.03 -12.62
N VAL A 141 8.10 -1.28 -12.10
CA VAL A 141 7.96 -0.52 -10.85
C VAL A 141 7.52 0.89 -11.18
N LEU A 142 6.54 1.40 -10.44
CA LEU A 142 5.99 2.75 -10.60
C LEU A 142 6.30 3.57 -9.35
N VAL A 143 6.70 4.83 -9.53
CA VAL A 143 7.11 5.73 -8.45
C VAL A 143 6.40 7.08 -8.58
N ALA A 144 5.91 7.62 -7.45
CA ALA A 144 5.41 8.98 -7.34
C ALA A 144 6.35 9.82 -6.48
N ASN A 145 6.78 10.98 -6.99
CA ASN A 145 7.68 11.92 -6.34
C ASN A 145 6.89 13.14 -5.85
N TYR A 146 6.80 13.31 -4.53
CA TYR A 146 5.93 14.30 -3.91
C TYR A 146 6.37 15.75 -4.19
N VAL A 147 7.62 16.08 -3.86
CA VAL A 147 8.09 17.48 -3.95
C VAL A 147 8.22 17.96 -5.39
N SER A 148 8.54 17.07 -6.33
CA SER A 148 8.63 17.45 -7.76
C SER A 148 7.30 17.32 -8.50
N GLY A 149 6.31 16.61 -7.97
CA GLY A 149 5.07 16.30 -8.71
C GLY A 149 5.32 15.50 -9.99
N THR A 150 6.31 14.60 -9.97
CA THR A 150 6.61 13.72 -11.11
C THR A 150 6.21 12.28 -10.78
N ILE A 151 5.90 11.52 -11.82
CA ILE A 151 5.77 10.06 -11.74
C ILE A 151 6.75 9.41 -12.71
N ALA A 152 7.24 8.22 -12.38
CA ALA A 152 8.17 7.48 -13.22
C ALA A 152 7.89 5.98 -13.22
N THR A 153 8.28 5.30 -14.32
CA THR A 153 8.23 3.84 -14.44
C THR A 153 9.61 3.27 -14.69
N PHE A 154 9.90 2.12 -14.09
CA PHE A 154 11.18 1.43 -14.19
C PHE A 154 10.94 -0.03 -14.59
N PRO A 155 11.57 -0.54 -15.66
CA PRO A 155 11.48 -1.95 -15.99
C PRO A 155 12.20 -2.78 -14.94
N VAL A 156 11.64 -3.94 -14.62
CA VAL A 156 12.26 -4.93 -13.74
C VAL A 156 13.09 -5.89 -14.59
N ARG A 157 14.37 -6.05 -14.25
CA ARG A 157 15.27 -7.00 -14.88
C ARG A 157 15.00 -8.44 -14.42
N GLN A 158 15.57 -9.40 -15.09
CA GLN A 158 15.37 -10.83 -14.80
C GLN A 158 15.81 -11.22 -13.35
N ASP A 159 16.83 -10.54 -12.83
CA ASP A 159 17.32 -10.71 -11.46
C ASP A 159 16.52 -9.93 -10.41
N GLY A 160 15.52 -9.14 -10.82
CA GLY A 160 14.71 -8.29 -9.98
C GLY A 160 15.25 -6.88 -9.78
N ALA A 161 16.45 -6.57 -10.28
CA ALA A 161 17.00 -5.21 -10.26
C ALA A 161 16.21 -4.27 -11.16
N LEU A 162 16.25 -2.98 -10.86
CA LEU A 162 15.61 -1.93 -11.67
C LEU A 162 16.45 -1.63 -12.91
N GLY A 163 15.81 -1.47 -14.07
CA GLY A 163 16.39 -0.85 -15.25
C GLY A 163 16.18 0.66 -15.24
N ASP A 164 16.80 1.36 -16.21
CA ASP A 164 16.61 2.82 -16.39
C ASP A 164 15.14 3.17 -16.65
N ALA A 165 14.69 4.34 -16.18
CA ALA A 165 13.32 4.77 -16.34
C ALA A 165 12.84 4.73 -17.78
N ARG A 166 11.62 4.24 -18.01
CA ARG A 166 10.98 4.17 -19.32
C ARG A 166 10.09 5.38 -19.60
N ALA A 167 9.36 5.80 -18.59
CA ALA A 167 8.53 6.99 -18.67
C ALA A 167 8.79 7.87 -17.45
N ILE A 168 8.84 9.18 -17.69
CA ILE A 168 8.90 10.22 -16.67
C ILE A 168 7.87 11.25 -17.07
N VAL A 169 6.88 11.50 -16.22
CA VAL A 169 5.81 12.45 -16.49
C VAL A 169 5.81 13.52 -15.41
N GLN A 170 5.90 14.78 -15.82
CA GLN A 170 5.74 15.94 -14.96
C GLN A 170 4.27 16.34 -14.93
N HIS A 171 3.65 16.33 -13.76
CA HIS A 171 2.34 16.93 -13.58
C HIS A 171 2.46 18.45 -13.60
N THR A 172 1.37 19.14 -13.94
CA THR A 172 1.32 20.60 -14.03
C THR A 172 0.05 21.15 -13.39
N GLY A 173 0.13 22.38 -12.91
CA GLY A 173 -0.97 23.06 -12.25
C GLY A 173 -0.69 23.34 -10.78
N LYS A 174 -1.72 23.79 -10.07
CA LYS A 174 -1.72 24.07 -8.62
C LYS A 174 -3.15 24.03 -8.08
N GLY A 175 -3.29 23.93 -6.77
CA GLY A 175 -4.56 24.03 -6.07
C GLY A 175 -4.70 25.36 -5.31
N PRO A 176 -5.81 25.53 -4.56
CA PRO A 176 -6.10 26.78 -3.83
C PRO A 176 -5.32 26.92 -2.52
N ASN A 177 -4.77 25.85 -1.96
CA ASN A 177 -4.01 25.90 -0.71
C ASN A 177 -2.56 26.34 -1.01
N ALA A 178 -2.23 27.58 -0.69
CA ALA A 178 -0.93 28.17 -1.02
C ALA A 178 0.28 27.50 -0.31
N GLU A 179 0.05 26.80 0.81
CA GLU A 179 1.11 26.12 1.57
C GLU A 179 1.33 24.67 1.15
N ARG A 180 0.31 24.05 0.57
CA ARG A 180 0.30 22.61 0.29
C ARG A 180 0.01 22.26 -1.15
N GLN A 181 -0.32 23.26 -1.99
CA GLN A 181 -0.72 23.08 -3.39
C GLN A 181 -0.14 24.19 -4.28
N GLU A 182 1.04 24.72 -3.93
CA GLU A 182 1.79 25.71 -4.74
C GLU A 182 2.23 25.16 -6.10
N GLY A 183 2.29 23.84 -6.22
CA GLY A 183 2.62 23.07 -7.41
C GLY A 183 2.08 21.62 -7.32
N PRO A 184 2.41 20.77 -8.28
CA PRO A 184 2.03 19.36 -8.24
C PRO A 184 2.76 18.62 -7.12
N HIS A 185 2.02 17.68 -6.47
CA HIS A 185 2.52 16.79 -5.42
C HIS A 185 1.96 15.38 -5.64
N ALA A 186 2.57 14.63 -6.57
CA ALA A 186 2.17 13.25 -6.84
C ALA A 186 2.40 12.37 -5.60
N HIS A 187 1.33 11.74 -5.08
CA HIS A 187 1.40 11.03 -3.80
C HIS A 187 1.13 9.53 -3.89
N CYS A 188 0.43 9.07 -4.90
CA CYS A 188 0.14 7.65 -5.12
C CYS A 188 0.14 7.33 -6.61
N ILE A 189 0.60 6.14 -6.96
CA ILE A 189 0.58 5.63 -8.33
C ILE A 189 0.35 4.12 -8.31
N ILE A 190 -0.68 3.64 -9.01
CA ILE A 190 -1.04 2.21 -9.09
C ILE A 190 -1.50 1.87 -10.50
N THR A 191 -1.43 0.59 -10.87
CA THR A 191 -2.12 0.10 -12.08
C THR A 191 -3.57 -0.23 -11.78
N ASP A 192 -4.41 -0.19 -12.80
CA ASP A 192 -5.77 -0.70 -12.73
C ASP A 192 -5.76 -2.26 -12.66
N PRO A 193 -6.87 -2.91 -12.26
CA PRO A 193 -6.94 -4.36 -12.12
C PRO A 193 -6.62 -5.16 -13.40
N ASP A 194 -6.86 -4.55 -14.56
CA ASP A 194 -6.57 -5.18 -15.87
C ASP A 194 -5.17 -4.85 -16.40
N ASN A 195 -4.37 -4.10 -15.64
CA ASN A 195 -3.01 -3.68 -15.99
C ASN A 195 -2.90 -2.87 -17.31
N ARG A 196 -3.99 -2.16 -17.67
CA ARG A 196 -4.09 -1.36 -18.91
C ARG A 196 -3.93 0.13 -18.69
N HIS A 197 -4.17 0.58 -17.45
CA HIS A 197 -4.04 1.98 -17.07
C HIS A 197 -3.22 2.12 -15.80
N VAL A 198 -2.51 3.23 -15.72
CA VAL A 198 -1.89 3.74 -14.49
C VAL A 198 -2.73 4.90 -13.99
N ILE A 199 -3.04 4.88 -12.70
CA ILE A 199 -3.77 5.95 -12.03
C ILE A 199 -2.86 6.57 -10.97
N ALA A 200 -2.73 7.90 -11.02
CA ALA A 200 -1.97 8.67 -10.04
C ALA A 200 -2.86 9.67 -9.31
N ALA A 201 -2.70 9.75 -7.99
CA ALA A 201 -3.27 10.82 -7.19
C ALA A 201 -2.23 11.92 -7.01
N ASP A 202 -2.62 13.16 -7.29
CA ASP A 202 -1.77 14.33 -7.09
C ASP A 202 -2.47 15.32 -6.17
N LEU A 203 -1.92 15.45 -4.97
CA LEU A 203 -2.45 16.31 -3.90
C LEU A 203 -2.39 17.78 -4.29
N GLY A 204 -1.31 18.18 -4.96
CA GLY A 204 -1.03 19.58 -5.24
C GLY A 204 -1.91 20.20 -6.33
N VAL A 205 -2.46 19.37 -7.21
CA VAL A 205 -3.30 19.84 -8.32
C VAL A 205 -4.76 19.39 -8.21
N ASP A 206 -5.18 18.87 -7.05
CA ASP A 206 -6.54 18.35 -6.83
C ASP A 206 -6.97 17.39 -7.95
N GLY A 207 -6.15 16.37 -8.23
CA GLY A 207 -6.40 15.55 -9.40
C GLY A 207 -6.10 14.06 -9.23
N VAL A 208 -6.96 13.26 -9.87
CA VAL A 208 -6.68 11.87 -10.20
C VAL A 208 -6.39 11.81 -11.70
N LEU A 209 -5.17 11.42 -12.04
CA LEU A 209 -4.69 11.39 -13.41
C LEU A 209 -4.64 9.95 -13.91
N VAL A 210 -5.12 9.72 -15.13
CA VAL A 210 -5.18 8.38 -15.74
C VAL A 210 -4.32 8.35 -16.99
N TYR A 211 -3.50 7.32 -17.10
CA TYR A 211 -2.58 7.09 -18.21
C TYR A 211 -2.86 5.72 -18.82
N ARG A 212 -2.81 5.61 -20.13
CA ARG A 212 -2.71 4.30 -20.79
C ARG A 212 -1.34 3.73 -20.47
N PHE A 213 -1.32 2.46 -20.11
CA PHE A 213 -0.11 1.75 -19.74
C PHE A 213 0.17 0.60 -20.70
N ASP A 214 1.39 0.51 -21.18
CA ASP A 214 1.87 -0.65 -21.92
C ASP A 214 2.66 -1.56 -20.95
N GLU A 215 2.04 -2.65 -20.52
CA GLU A 215 2.65 -3.61 -19.57
C GLU A 215 3.90 -4.33 -20.09
N LYS A 216 4.17 -4.27 -21.41
CA LYS A 216 5.35 -4.91 -22.01
C LYS A 216 6.55 -3.98 -22.00
N THR A 217 6.34 -2.70 -22.23
CA THR A 217 7.41 -1.71 -22.33
C THR A 217 7.58 -0.87 -21.08
N GLY A 218 6.53 -0.76 -20.24
CA GLY A 218 6.48 0.15 -19.10
C GLY A 218 6.20 1.59 -19.49
N GLU A 219 5.84 1.85 -20.74
CA GLU A 219 5.51 3.20 -21.21
C GLU A 219 4.14 3.66 -20.77
N MET A 220 4.00 4.97 -20.56
CA MET A 220 2.73 5.62 -20.22
C MET A 220 2.43 6.72 -21.23
N SER A 221 1.15 6.83 -21.61
CA SER A 221 0.64 7.95 -22.41
C SER A 221 -0.66 8.49 -21.78
N THR A 222 -0.92 9.78 -21.94
CA THR A 222 -2.12 10.43 -21.42
C THR A 222 -3.38 9.85 -22.08
N VAL A 223 -4.41 9.53 -21.29
CA VAL A 223 -5.70 9.02 -21.80
C VAL A 223 -6.71 10.15 -22.00
N GLY A 224 -6.44 11.32 -21.44
CA GLY A 224 -7.38 12.43 -21.49
C GLY A 224 -7.20 13.39 -20.34
N ASN A 225 -8.28 13.99 -19.89
CA ASN A 225 -8.23 15.02 -18.87
C ASN A 225 -8.05 14.41 -17.46
N LYS A 226 -7.33 15.13 -16.62
CA LYS A 226 -7.32 14.96 -15.17
C LYS A 226 -8.78 14.93 -14.65
N VAL A 227 -9.12 13.93 -13.85
CA VAL A 227 -10.38 13.93 -13.09
C VAL A 227 -10.14 14.80 -11.86
N ALA A 228 -10.76 15.99 -11.87
CA ALA A 228 -10.61 16.94 -10.77
C ALA A 228 -11.41 16.46 -9.55
N THR A 229 -10.78 16.51 -8.38
CA THR A 229 -11.47 16.48 -7.09
C THR A 229 -11.94 17.88 -6.73
N LYS A 230 -12.67 18.02 -5.62
CA LYS A 230 -13.04 19.33 -5.10
C LYS A 230 -11.80 20.20 -4.86
N PRO A 231 -11.77 21.48 -5.26
CA PRO A 231 -10.65 22.36 -4.99
C PRO A 231 -10.28 22.39 -3.51
N GLY A 232 -8.99 22.14 -3.19
CA GLY A 232 -8.48 22.04 -1.82
C GLY A 232 -8.65 20.66 -1.18
N ALA A 233 -9.11 19.65 -1.91
CA ALA A 233 -9.30 18.30 -1.37
C ALA A 233 -7.98 17.55 -1.13
N GLY A 234 -7.03 17.66 -2.04
CA GLY A 234 -5.73 17.03 -1.95
C GLY A 234 -5.77 15.50 -1.97
N PRO A 235 -6.05 14.87 -3.12
CA PRO A 235 -6.09 13.41 -3.24
C PRO A 235 -4.72 12.80 -2.92
N ARG A 236 -4.72 11.77 -2.06
CA ARG A 236 -3.50 11.20 -1.50
C ARG A 236 -3.26 9.74 -1.91
N HIS A 237 -4.11 8.83 -1.45
CA HIS A 237 -4.01 7.40 -1.74
C HIS A 237 -5.24 6.90 -2.49
N LEU A 238 -5.03 5.80 -3.22
CA LEU A 238 -5.99 5.16 -4.10
C LEU A 238 -6.13 3.68 -3.71
N ALA A 239 -7.35 3.14 -3.78
CA ALA A 239 -7.59 1.70 -3.63
C ALA A 239 -8.68 1.25 -4.60
N PHE A 240 -8.38 0.29 -5.46
CA PHE A 240 -9.41 -0.39 -6.25
C PHE A 240 -10.19 -1.38 -5.41
N HIS A 241 -11.49 -1.44 -5.64
CA HIS A 241 -12.28 -2.58 -5.19
C HIS A 241 -11.80 -3.85 -5.93
N PRO A 242 -11.69 -5.02 -5.28
CA PRO A 242 -11.22 -6.25 -5.93
C PRO A 242 -12.00 -6.66 -7.19
N ALA A 243 -13.28 -6.27 -7.29
CA ALA A 243 -14.09 -6.49 -8.51
C ALA A 243 -13.74 -5.54 -9.68
N GLY A 244 -12.81 -4.60 -9.51
CA GLY A 244 -12.33 -3.70 -10.55
C GLY A 244 -13.30 -2.59 -10.99
N ARG A 245 -14.51 -2.53 -10.42
CA ARG A 245 -15.58 -1.59 -10.86
C ARG A 245 -15.56 -0.25 -10.14
N PHE A 246 -14.89 -0.16 -9.00
CA PHE A 246 -14.86 1.04 -8.17
C PHE A 246 -13.43 1.38 -7.75
N LEU A 247 -13.14 2.68 -7.72
CA LEU A 247 -11.91 3.24 -7.20
C LEU A 247 -12.26 4.15 -6.02
N TYR A 248 -11.59 3.98 -4.90
CA TYR A 248 -11.69 4.82 -3.72
C TYR A 248 -10.47 5.73 -3.64
N VAL A 249 -10.70 6.99 -3.32
CA VAL A 249 -9.67 8.02 -3.15
C VAL A 249 -9.82 8.64 -1.78
N ILE A 250 -8.74 8.69 -1.01
CA ILE A 250 -8.69 9.42 0.25
C ILE A 250 -8.00 10.76 0.03
N ASN A 251 -8.66 11.84 0.45
CA ASN A 251 -8.19 13.21 0.34
C ASN A 251 -7.58 13.67 1.66
N GLU A 252 -6.35 14.18 1.62
CA GLU A 252 -5.62 14.58 2.82
C GLU A 252 -6.09 15.92 3.38
N LEU A 253 -6.40 16.91 2.52
CA LEU A 253 -6.51 18.30 2.95
C LEU A 253 -7.92 18.67 3.40
N ASP A 254 -8.97 18.07 2.82
CA ASP A 254 -10.36 18.32 3.21
C ASP A 254 -11.01 17.16 4.00
N SER A 255 -10.24 16.13 4.34
CA SER A 255 -10.69 14.96 5.13
C SER A 255 -11.87 14.22 4.52
N THR A 256 -11.87 14.02 3.20
CA THR A 256 -12.94 13.30 2.50
C THR A 256 -12.46 12.01 1.84
N LEU A 257 -13.41 11.12 1.58
CA LEU A 257 -13.31 9.97 0.69
C LEU A 257 -14.15 10.23 -0.55
N VAL A 258 -13.63 9.89 -1.71
CA VAL A 258 -14.37 9.93 -2.97
C VAL A 258 -14.49 8.52 -3.53
N VAL A 259 -15.69 8.15 -3.94
CA VAL A 259 -15.98 6.91 -4.66
C VAL A 259 -16.16 7.22 -6.13
N TYR A 260 -15.40 6.52 -6.95
CA TYR A 260 -15.56 6.56 -8.40
C TYR A 260 -15.99 5.21 -8.93
N LYS A 261 -16.98 5.22 -9.84
CA LYS A 261 -17.18 4.11 -10.77
C LYS A 261 -16.08 4.14 -11.81
N TYR A 262 -15.48 2.99 -12.10
CA TYR A 262 -14.39 2.88 -13.03
C TYR A 262 -14.78 2.09 -14.28
N ASP A 263 -14.53 2.68 -15.45
CA ASP A 263 -14.62 2.03 -16.76
C ASP A 263 -13.20 1.63 -17.21
N GLY A 264 -12.82 0.38 -16.94
CA GLY A 264 -11.49 -0.13 -17.30
C GLY A 264 -11.27 -0.24 -18.82
N GLY A 265 -12.30 -0.17 -19.66
CA GLY A 265 -12.17 -0.13 -21.12
C GLY A 265 -11.65 1.22 -21.61
N ARG A 266 -12.02 2.29 -20.95
CA ARG A 266 -11.74 3.68 -21.33
C ARG A 266 -10.74 4.35 -20.39
N GLY A 267 -10.46 3.76 -19.21
CA GLY A 267 -9.76 4.44 -18.13
C GLY A 267 -10.54 5.62 -17.56
N ALA A 268 -11.87 5.57 -17.60
CA ALA A 268 -12.73 6.68 -17.19
C ALA A 268 -13.21 6.51 -15.74
N LEU A 269 -13.30 7.63 -15.02
CA LEU A 269 -13.77 7.72 -13.65
C LEU A 269 -15.02 8.60 -13.59
N GLU A 270 -16.09 8.07 -13.01
CA GLU A 270 -17.35 8.78 -12.75
C GLU A 270 -17.56 8.88 -11.24
N GLN A 271 -17.66 10.11 -10.69
CA GLN A 271 -17.85 10.29 -9.25
C GLN A 271 -19.25 9.84 -8.82
N VAL A 272 -19.29 8.94 -7.84
CA VAL A 272 -20.51 8.37 -7.27
C VAL A 272 -20.84 9.00 -5.92
N GLN A 273 -19.83 9.24 -5.07
CA GLN A 273 -20.03 9.71 -3.71
C GLN A 273 -18.83 10.53 -3.23
N VAL A 274 -19.10 11.52 -2.39
CA VAL A 274 -18.12 12.14 -1.50
C VAL A 274 -18.64 11.99 -0.08
N THR A 275 -17.81 11.53 0.85
CA THR A 275 -18.15 11.36 2.27
C THR A 275 -16.98 11.75 3.16
N ALA A 276 -17.21 11.99 4.46
CA ALA A 276 -16.13 12.29 5.40
C ALA A 276 -15.23 11.04 5.62
N ALA A 277 -13.91 11.23 5.58
CA ALA A 277 -12.94 10.19 5.92
C ALA A 277 -12.85 9.94 7.44
N SER A 278 -13.25 10.92 8.25
CA SER A 278 -13.32 10.84 9.71
C SER A 278 -14.65 11.43 10.19
N PRO A 279 -15.75 10.66 10.15
CA PRO A 279 -17.06 11.14 10.58
C PRO A 279 -17.04 11.59 12.06
N GLY A 280 -17.33 12.87 12.31
CA GLY A 280 -17.28 13.46 13.65
C GLY A 280 -15.89 13.74 14.20
N GLY A 281 -14.86 13.67 13.35
CA GLY A 281 -13.46 13.89 13.71
C GLY A 281 -13.07 15.36 13.93
N ALA A 282 -11.80 15.56 14.31
CA ALA A 282 -11.24 16.87 14.64
C ALA A 282 -11.15 17.80 13.43
N ALA A 283 -11.18 19.10 13.68
CA ALA A 283 -11.06 20.13 12.65
C ALA A 283 -9.69 20.12 11.92
N LYS A 284 -8.66 19.50 12.51
CA LYS A 284 -7.34 19.29 11.90
C LYS A 284 -7.05 17.80 11.80
N ASN A 285 -7.61 17.17 10.77
CA ASN A 285 -7.37 15.78 10.44
C ASN A 285 -6.72 15.69 9.05
N PHE A 286 -5.78 14.74 8.90
CA PHE A 286 -5.03 14.51 7.68
C PHE A 286 -5.11 13.02 7.31
N PRO A 287 -6.17 12.57 6.64
CA PRO A 287 -6.28 11.18 6.19
C PRO A 287 -5.04 10.73 5.43
N ALA A 288 -4.63 9.48 5.60
CA ALA A 288 -3.36 9.03 5.06
C ALA A 288 -3.48 7.80 4.16
N ASP A 289 -3.76 6.65 4.72
CA ASP A 289 -3.76 5.39 3.97
C ASP A 289 -5.18 4.84 3.79
N LEU A 290 -5.35 4.00 2.77
CA LEU A 290 -6.65 3.51 2.34
C LEU A 290 -6.53 2.09 1.80
N HIS A 291 -7.32 1.15 2.34
CA HIS A 291 -7.37 -0.23 1.87
C HIS A 291 -8.79 -0.77 1.84
N VAL A 292 -9.14 -1.47 0.76
CA VAL A 292 -10.30 -2.37 0.77
C VAL A 292 -9.91 -3.63 1.51
N GLY A 293 -10.71 -4.04 2.47
CA GLY A 293 -10.49 -5.24 3.27
C GLY A 293 -10.54 -6.53 2.43
N PRO A 294 -9.99 -7.64 2.95
CA PRO A 294 -9.82 -8.88 2.19
C PRO A 294 -11.11 -9.46 1.60
N THR A 295 -12.26 -9.19 2.24
CA THR A 295 -13.58 -9.67 1.77
C THR A 295 -14.19 -8.81 0.65
N GLY A 296 -13.62 -7.64 0.35
CA GLY A 296 -14.20 -6.66 -0.56
C GLY A 296 -15.44 -5.92 0.01
N ARG A 297 -15.91 -6.26 1.22
CA ARG A 297 -17.15 -5.70 1.80
C ARG A 297 -16.92 -4.41 2.60
N PHE A 298 -15.67 -4.10 2.95
CA PHE A 298 -15.34 -3.00 3.84
C PHE A 298 -14.15 -2.20 3.32
N LEU A 299 -14.19 -0.88 3.53
CA LEU A 299 -13.09 0.04 3.29
C LEU A 299 -12.57 0.56 4.62
N TYR A 300 -11.25 0.71 4.72
CA TYR A 300 -10.57 1.20 5.90
C TYR A 300 -9.72 2.41 5.51
N GLY A 301 -9.75 3.46 6.34
CA GLY A 301 -8.95 4.67 6.14
C GLY A 301 -8.30 5.12 7.44
N SER A 302 -6.99 5.48 7.39
CA SER A 302 -6.30 6.02 8.55
C SER A 302 -6.37 7.54 8.59
N ASN A 303 -6.48 8.11 9.80
CA ASN A 303 -6.69 9.52 10.06
C ASN A 303 -5.63 10.05 11.02
N ARG A 304 -4.69 10.85 10.51
CA ARG A 304 -3.64 11.52 11.29
C ARG A 304 -4.23 12.81 11.88
N GLY A 305 -4.03 13.01 13.17
CA GLY A 305 -4.70 14.09 13.91
C GLY A 305 -5.80 13.53 14.80
N ASP A 306 -6.81 12.88 14.23
CA ASP A 306 -7.79 12.08 14.98
C ASP A 306 -7.19 10.80 15.56
N ASN A 307 -6.10 10.31 14.96
CA ASN A 307 -5.38 9.09 15.35
C ASN A 307 -6.30 7.87 15.39
N THR A 308 -7.07 7.69 14.32
CA THR A 308 -8.06 6.63 14.18
C THR A 308 -7.93 5.84 12.87
N ILE A 309 -8.52 4.65 12.85
CA ILE A 309 -8.95 3.96 11.64
C ILE A 309 -10.47 4.09 11.53
N ALA A 310 -10.95 4.64 10.43
CA ALA A 310 -12.36 4.64 10.08
C ALA A 310 -12.69 3.44 9.20
N VAL A 311 -13.82 2.78 9.50
CA VAL A 311 -14.32 1.60 8.79
C VAL A 311 -15.64 1.93 8.13
N PHE A 312 -15.78 1.57 6.86
CA PHE A 312 -16.97 1.79 6.06
C PHE A 312 -17.44 0.48 5.45
N ALA A 313 -18.77 0.25 5.45
CA ALA A 313 -19.36 -0.78 4.61
C ALA A 313 -19.41 -0.32 3.16
N ILE A 314 -19.14 -1.22 2.22
CA ILE A 314 -19.23 -1.00 0.78
C ILE A 314 -20.51 -1.62 0.26
N ASP A 315 -21.38 -0.83 -0.37
CA ASP A 315 -22.51 -1.36 -1.13
C ASP A 315 -21.99 -2.04 -2.40
N PRO A 316 -22.25 -3.35 -2.59
CA PRO A 316 -21.67 -4.10 -3.71
C PRO A 316 -22.19 -3.69 -5.10
N ALA A 317 -23.35 -3.02 -5.17
CA ALA A 317 -23.95 -2.62 -6.44
C ALA A 317 -23.46 -1.24 -6.88
N SER A 318 -23.40 -0.27 -5.97
CA SER A 318 -23.06 1.12 -6.23
C SER A 318 -21.63 1.50 -5.84
N GLY A 319 -20.94 0.70 -5.01
CA GLY A 319 -19.64 1.02 -4.43
C GLY A 319 -19.71 2.06 -3.31
N GLN A 320 -20.90 2.58 -2.99
CA GLN A 320 -21.07 3.62 -1.98
C GLN A 320 -20.68 3.15 -0.58
N LEU A 321 -20.22 4.11 0.22
CA LEU A 321 -19.69 3.90 1.56
C LEU A 321 -20.69 4.32 2.63
N THR A 322 -20.87 3.49 3.64
CA THR A 322 -21.59 3.82 4.87
C THR A 322 -20.65 3.68 6.06
N ALA A 323 -20.46 4.75 6.83
CA ALA A 323 -19.60 4.73 8.01
C ALA A 323 -20.13 3.75 9.07
N MET A 324 -19.25 2.93 9.64
CA MET A 324 -19.60 1.89 10.60
C MET A 324 -18.87 2.01 11.93
N GLN A 325 -17.60 2.37 11.91
CA GLN A 325 -16.76 2.45 13.09
C GLN A 325 -15.65 3.47 12.89
N GLN A 326 -15.27 4.11 13.99
CA GLN A 326 -14.02 4.85 14.10
C GLN A 326 -13.34 4.37 15.38
N VAL A 327 -12.14 3.82 15.26
CA VAL A 327 -11.40 3.21 16.37
C VAL A 327 -10.06 3.91 16.55
N SER A 328 -9.72 4.25 17.82
CA SER A 328 -8.40 4.82 18.13
C SER A 328 -7.28 3.83 17.79
N THR A 329 -6.21 4.33 17.18
CA THR A 329 -5.02 3.53 16.86
C THR A 329 -4.12 3.26 18.08
N GLY A 330 -4.41 3.87 19.23
CA GLY A 330 -3.59 3.73 20.43
C GLY A 330 -2.20 4.38 20.33
N GLY A 331 -1.99 5.21 19.31
CA GLY A 331 -0.74 5.91 19.04
C GLY A 331 -0.98 7.24 18.34
N ASP A 332 0.10 7.88 17.89
CA ASP A 332 0.04 9.18 17.22
C ASP A 332 0.51 9.08 15.76
N TRP A 333 -0.25 9.68 14.87
CA TRP A 333 0.04 9.85 13.46
C TRP A 333 0.04 8.52 12.67
N PRO A 334 -1.10 7.78 12.58
CA PRO A 334 -1.21 6.53 11.83
C PRO A 334 -1.08 6.77 10.33
N ARG A 335 0.16 6.70 9.82
CA ARG A 335 0.49 7.05 8.43
C ARG A 335 0.19 5.92 7.45
N ASN A 336 0.31 4.66 7.90
CA ASN A 336 0.07 3.48 7.09
C ASN A 336 -0.48 2.34 7.95
N PHE A 337 -1.20 1.44 7.33
CA PHE A 337 -1.64 0.19 7.95
C PHE A 337 -1.66 -0.94 6.91
N ALA A 338 -1.67 -2.18 7.36
CA ALA A 338 -1.76 -3.34 6.48
C ALA A 338 -2.56 -4.46 7.12
N PHE A 339 -3.31 -5.19 6.31
CA PHE A 339 -3.87 -6.49 6.69
C PHE A 339 -2.79 -7.55 6.64
N ASP A 340 -2.81 -8.49 7.58
CA ASP A 340 -2.05 -9.71 7.46
C ASP A 340 -2.59 -10.59 6.32
N PRO A 341 -1.80 -11.52 5.77
CA PRO A 341 -2.23 -12.34 4.63
C PRO A 341 -3.46 -13.22 4.90
N THR A 342 -3.81 -13.46 6.17
CA THR A 342 -5.03 -14.22 6.54
C THR A 342 -6.26 -13.32 6.63
N GLY A 343 -6.08 -12.00 6.67
CA GLY A 343 -7.15 -11.03 6.87
C GLY A 343 -7.72 -11.00 8.29
N ARG A 344 -7.09 -11.69 9.25
CA ARG A 344 -7.54 -11.74 10.66
C ARG A 344 -7.04 -10.58 11.49
N PHE A 345 -5.95 -9.96 11.07
CA PHE A 345 -5.33 -8.84 11.77
C PHE A 345 -5.07 -7.67 10.84
N LEU A 346 -5.18 -6.48 11.39
CA LEU A 346 -4.76 -5.23 10.79
C LEU A 346 -3.71 -4.60 11.70
N LEU A 347 -2.53 -4.29 11.14
CA LEU A 347 -1.43 -3.64 11.82
C LEU A 347 -1.39 -2.16 11.44
N VAL A 348 -1.24 -1.27 12.43
CA VAL A 348 -1.20 0.19 12.23
C VAL A 348 0.16 0.74 12.62
N ALA A 349 0.81 1.44 11.69
CA ALA A 349 2.07 2.15 11.91
C ALA A 349 1.79 3.58 12.39
N ASN A 350 2.03 3.85 13.65
CA ASN A 350 1.89 5.15 14.30
C ASN A 350 3.25 5.87 14.29
N GLN A 351 3.48 6.71 13.29
CA GLN A 351 4.77 7.31 12.98
C GLN A 351 5.38 8.09 14.14
N ARG A 352 4.58 8.94 14.83
CA ARG A 352 5.09 9.87 15.84
C ARG A 352 5.22 9.27 17.24
N SER A 353 4.52 8.17 17.49
CA SER A 353 4.63 7.41 18.74
C SER A 353 5.54 6.19 18.60
N ASP A 354 6.31 6.08 17.51
CA ASP A 354 7.33 5.04 17.29
C ASP A 354 6.77 3.63 17.57
N SER A 355 5.54 3.33 17.10
CA SER A 355 4.86 2.09 17.47
C SER A 355 4.03 1.48 16.35
N ILE A 356 3.92 0.15 16.40
CA ILE A 356 2.97 -0.62 15.60
C ILE A 356 2.04 -1.36 16.55
N LEU A 357 0.73 -1.20 16.35
CA LEU A 357 -0.31 -1.90 17.10
C LEU A 357 -1.09 -2.82 16.18
N SER A 358 -1.59 -3.93 16.72
CA SER A 358 -2.43 -4.86 15.99
C SER A 358 -3.89 -4.83 16.46
N PHE A 359 -4.78 -5.06 15.49
CA PHE A 359 -6.23 -5.13 15.69
C PHE A 359 -6.74 -6.44 15.11
N ARG A 360 -7.66 -7.09 15.81
CA ARG A 360 -8.45 -8.20 15.26
C ARG A 360 -9.48 -7.64 14.30
N VAL A 361 -9.64 -8.31 13.17
CA VAL A 361 -10.63 -7.98 12.13
C VAL A 361 -11.77 -8.99 12.23
N ASP A 362 -12.96 -8.52 12.46
CA ASP A 362 -14.17 -9.34 12.35
C ASP A 362 -14.54 -9.46 10.87
N ALA A 363 -14.39 -10.64 10.29
CA ALA A 363 -14.63 -10.86 8.86
C ALA A 363 -16.08 -10.64 8.44
N GLU A 364 -17.05 -10.79 9.35
CA GLU A 364 -18.48 -10.63 9.05
C GLU A 364 -18.93 -9.18 9.12
N THR A 365 -18.44 -8.44 10.10
CA THR A 365 -18.87 -7.07 10.36
C THR A 365 -17.84 -6.01 9.92
N GLY A 366 -16.61 -6.42 9.57
CA GLY A 366 -15.50 -5.52 9.25
C GLY A 366 -14.94 -4.75 10.45
N ARG A 367 -15.49 -4.93 11.65
CA ARG A 367 -15.11 -4.18 12.84
C ARG A 367 -13.72 -4.54 13.32
N LEU A 368 -13.04 -3.54 13.84
CA LEU A 368 -11.71 -3.65 14.44
C LEU A 368 -11.82 -3.66 15.96
N THR A 369 -11.10 -4.58 16.60
CA THR A 369 -10.94 -4.65 18.05
C THR A 369 -9.43 -4.67 18.37
N PRO A 370 -8.90 -3.79 19.24
CA PRO A 370 -7.50 -3.85 19.64
C PRO A 370 -7.14 -5.25 20.17
N SER A 371 -6.04 -5.81 19.70
CA SER A 371 -5.57 -7.13 20.20
C SER A 371 -4.87 -7.03 21.56
N GLY A 372 -4.45 -5.83 21.95
CA GLY A 372 -3.59 -5.58 23.12
C GLY A 372 -2.10 -5.66 22.81
N GLU A 373 -1.73 -6.05 21.60
CA GLU A 373 -0.34 -6.23 21.17
C GLU A 373 0.26 -4.94 20.58
N LYS A 374 1.47 -4.61 20.99
CA LYS A 374 2.24 -3.43 20.55
C LYS A 374 3.71 -3.78 20.44
N VAL A 375 4.37 -3.27 19.41
CA VAL A 375 5.84 -3.28 19.28
C VAL A 375 6.35 -1.87 19.01
N GLU A 376 7.62 -1.63 19.35
CA GLU A 376 8.29 -0.35 19.12
C GLU A 376 9.20 -0.42 17.90
N VAL A 377 9.01 0.51 17.00
CA VAL A 377 9.83 0.75 15.81
C VAL A 377 9.92 2.25 15.60
N ALA A 378 11.11 2.79 15.47
CA ALA A 378 11.29 4.23 15.27
C ALA A 378 10.70 4.68 13.92
N SER A 379 9.80 5.67 13.99
CA SER A 379 9.15 6.33 12.85
C SER A 379 8.62 5.38 11.76
N PRO A 380 7.77 4.38 12.11
CA PRO A 380 7.25 3.43 11.14
C PRO A 380 6.21 4.10 10.23
N VAL A 381 6.35 3.95 8.90
CA VAL A 381 5.50 4.65 7.93
C VAL A 381 5.00 3.77 6.78
N CYS A 382 5.42 2.52 6.72
CA CYS A 382 4.94 1.53 5.75
C CYS A 382 5.07 0.12 6.29
N ILE A 383 4.04 -0.69 6.10
CA ILE A 383 4.01 -2.13 6.46
C ILE A 383 3.69 -2.92 5.20
N ARG A 384 4.50 -3.95 4.89
CA ARG A 384 4.25 -4.85 3.76
C ARG A 384 4.50 -6.29 4.17
N PHE A 385 3.44 -7.08 4.26
CA PHE A 385 3.50 -8.52 4.49
C PHE A 385 4.01 -9.25 3.26
N ARG A 386 4.84 -10.26 3.51
CA ARG A 386 5.31 -11.20 2.49
C ARG A 386 4.47 -12.47 2.47
#